data_0d6a25198060c71799ccbee65aeb4d94
#
_entry.id   0d6a25198060c71799ccbee65aeb4d94
#
_cell.length_a   1.000
_cell.length_b   1.000
_cell.length_c   1.000
_cell.angle_alpha   90.00
_cell.angle_beta   90.00
_cell.angle_gamma   90.00
#
_symmetry.space_group_name_H-M   'P 1'
#
loop_
_entity.id
_entity.type
_entity.pdbx_description
1 polymer ?
#
loop_
_entity_poly.entity_id
_entity_poly.type
_entity_poly.pdbx_seq_one_letter_code
_entity_poly.pdbx_strand_id
1 'polypeptide(L)'
;MTENQESVIEFRFRTDTIDMSQAGVYRAELDQIQEVLEKRKQQGLKVTKFSNTHIEGEVTITDDSDVMMTSIPYSAGWQVKVDGQSVPTERAWNSFLSFPITKGKHQVEFVFKTRGSLIGALLSIVSVVSLVVIRKRWKEEQS
;
A
#
# COMPACT_ATOMS: atom_id res chain seq x y z
N MET A 1 -23.11 -18.22 32.48
CA MET A 1 -22.14 -18.22 33.59
C MET A 1 -20.82 -18.65 33.05
N THR A 2 -19.97 -17.73 32.71
CA THR A 2 -18.60 -18.01 32.19
C THR A 2 -17.73 -18.30 33.41
N GLU A 3 -17.27 -19.54 33.48
CA GLU A 3 -16.34 -20.04 34.47
C GLU A 3 -15.07 -19.18 34.41
N ASN A 4 -14.70 -18.65 35.57
CA ASN A 4 -13.53 -17.80 35.75
C ASN A 4 -12.27 -18.68 35.61
N GLN A 5 -11.84 -18.96 34.39
CA GLN A 5 -10.58 -19.68 34.15
C GLN A 5 -9.43 -18.72 34.44
N GLU A 6 -8.71 -18.98 35.51
CA GLU A 6 -7.45 -18.33 35.83
C GLU A 6 -6.37 -18.84 34.84
N SER A 7 -5.83 -17.95 34.03
CA SER A 7 -4.74 -18.28 33.10
C SER A 7 -3.44 -17.72 33.67
N VAL A 8 -2.48 -18.59 33.93
CA VAL A 8 -1.14 -18.21 34.39
C VAL A 8 -0.17 -18.26 33.23
N ILE A 9 0.51 -17.13 32.99
CA ILE A 9 1.59 -17.02 31.99
C ILE A 9 2.91 -16.90 32.75
N GLU A 10 3.80 -17.91 32.62
CA GLU A 10 5.12 -17.93 33.24
C GLU A 10 6.18 -17.52 32.21
N PHE A 11 6.94 -16.47 32.52
CA PHE A 11 8.08 -16.02 31.72
C PHE A 11 9.39 -16.42 32.42
N ARG A 12 10.26 -17.17 31.74
CA ARG A 12 11.59 -17.54 32.22
C ARG A 12 12.65 -16.73 31.47
N PHE A 13 13.35 -15.89 32.21
CA PHE A 13 14.39 -15.05 31.65
C PHE A 13 15.77 -15.62 31.99
N ARG A 14 16.75 -15.41 31.10
CA ARG A 14 18.14 -15.84 31.28
C ARG A 14 19.08 -14.73 31.75
N THR A 15 18.53 -13.59 32.12
CA THR A 15 19.27 -12.40 32.57
C THR A 15 18.95 -12.09 34.02
N ASP A 16 19.92 -11.53 34.75
CA ASP A 16 19.79 -11.21 36.16
C ASP A 16 18.95 -9.96 36.42
N THR A 17 18.73 -9.12 35.42
CA THR A 17 17.93 -7.89 35.52
C THR A 17 17.09 -7.67 34.27
N ILE A 18 15.81 -7.30 34.47
CA ILE A 18 14.85 -6.97 33.41
C ILE A 18 14.17 -5.68 33.80
N ASP A 19 14.17 -4.73 32.86
CA ASP A 19 13.39 -3.51 33.01
C ASP A 19 11.94 -3.77 32.58
N MET A 20 11.01 -3.77 33.54
CA MET A 20 9.59 -3.95 33.34
C MET A 20 8.81 -2.63 33.31
N SER A 21 9.49 -1.49 33.29
CA SER A 21 8.86 -0.16 33.36
C SER A 21 7.90 0.11 32.17
N GLN A 22 8.09 -0.59 31.07
CA GLN A 22 7.26 -0.49 29.85
C GLN A 22 6.42 -1.74 29.58
N ALA A 23 6.42 -2.71 30.48
CA ALA A 23 5.62 -3.90 30.31
C ALA A 23 4.14 -3.61 30.58
N GLY A 24 3.27 -3.97 29.64
CA GLY A 24 1.83 -3.85 29.77
C GLY A 24 1.14 -5.17 29.43
N VAL A 25 0.11 -5.50 30.19
CA VAL A 25 -0.77 -6.62 29.86
C VAL A 25 -2.07 -6.06 29.31
N TYR A 26 -2.41 -6.46 28.10
CA TYR A 26 -3.63 -6.05 27.42
C TYR A 26 -4.59 -7.22 27.33
N ARG A 27 -5.84 -7.00 27.73
CA ARG A 27 -6.93 -7.96 27.53
C ARG A 27 -7.68 -7.56 26.27
N ALA A 28 -7.83 -8.49 25.34
CA ALA A 28 -8.63 -8.32 24.15
C ALA A 28 -9.89 -9.21 24.24
N GLU A 29 -11.05 -8.61 24.05
CA GLU A 29 -12.31 -9.33 23.97
C GLU A 29 -12.52 -9.76 22.50
N LEU A 30 -12.44 -11.06 22.24
CA LEU A 30 -12.51 -11.61 20.89
C LEU A 30 -13.81 -11.28 20.17
N ASP A 31 -14.93 -11.24 20.88
CA ASP A 31 -16.24 -10.92 20.31
C ASP A 31 -16.29 -9.48 19.75
N GLN A 32 -15.73 -8.52 20.49
CA GLN A 32 -15.63 -7.13 20.04
C GLN A 32 -14.70 -7.00 18.83
N ILE A 33 -13.59 -7.75 18.84
CA ILE A 33 -12.66 -7.76 17.71
C ILE A 33 -13.36 -8.33 16.48
N GLN A 34 -14.11 -9.43 16.60
CA GLN A 34 -14.83 -10.04 15.50
C GLN A 34 -15.89 -9.10 14.92
N GLU A 35 -16.65 -8.41 15.75
CA GLU A 35 -17.65 -7.43 15.31
C GLU A 35 -17.01 -6.32 14.47
N VAL A 36 -15.90 -5.74 14.96
CA VAL A 36 -15.16 -4.70 14.24
C VAL A 36 -14.60 -5.22 12.92
N LEU A 37 -14.05 -6.44 12.91
CA LEU A 37 -13.50 -7.05 11.70
C LEU A 37 -14.59 -7.30 10.65
N GLU A 38 -15.75 -7.82 11.03
CA GLU A 38 -16.87 -8.04 10.10
C GLU A 38 -17.40 -6.73 9.53
N LYS A 39 -17.54 -5.69 10.37
CA LYS A 39 -17.91 -4.35 9.91
C LYS A 39 -16.90 -3.81 8.89
N ARG A 40 -15.60 -3.93 9.15
CA ARG A 40 -14.53 -3.48 8.24
C ARG A 40 -14.48 -4.28 6.94
N LYS A 41 -14.71 -5.59 7.03
CA LYS A 41 -14.76 -6.47 5.86
C LYS A 41 -15.88 -6.11 4.89
N GLN A 42 -17.04 -5.69 5.39
CA GLN A 42 -18.16 -5.24 4.57
C GLN A 42 -17.84 -3.93 3.81
N GLN A 43 -16.98 -3.09 4.36
CA GLN A 43 -16.52 -1.84 3.75
C GLN A 43 -15.22 -2.01 2.94
N GLY A 44 -14.78 -3.25 2.73
CA GLY A 44 -13.57 -3.54 1.96
C GLY A 44 -13.74 -3.26 0.46
N LEU A 45 -12.62 -2.93 -0.20
CA LEU A 45 -12.58 -2.80 -1.65
C LEU A 45 -12.89 -4.15 -2.31
N LYS A 46 -13.94 -4.21 -3.13
CA LYS A 46 -14.22 -5.35 -3.99
C LYS A 46 -13.42 -5.22 -5.28
N VAL A 47 -12.29 -5.92 -5.34
CA VAL A 47 -11.38 -5.86 -6.48
C VAL A 47 -12.04 -6.48 -7.70
N THR A 48 -12.13 -5.72 -8.79
CA THR A 48 -12.68 -6.15 -10.09
C THR A 48 -11.58 -6.47 -11.09
N LYS A 49 -10.42 -5.80 -10.98
CA LYS A 49 -9.25 -6.04 -11.81
C LYS A 49 -7.97 -5.93 -10.99
N PHE A 50 -7.06 -6.87 -11.21
CA PHE A 50 -5.80 -6.91 -10.48
C PHE A 50 -4.62 -7.20 -11.40
N SER A 51 -3.61 -6.34 -11.35
CA SER A 51 -2.28 -6.59 -11.90
C SER A 51 -1.22 -5.94 -11.01
N ASN A 52 0.05 -6.21 -11.28
CA ASN A 52 1.16 -5.68 -10.46
C ASN A 52 1.26 -4.14 -10.47
N THR A 53 0.70 -3.50 -11.48
CA THR A 53 0.77 -2.04 -11.68
C THR A 53 -0.58 -1.37 -11.78
N HIS A 54 -1.68 -2.14 -11.76
CA HIS A 54 -3.03 -1.62 -11.93
C HIS A 54 -4.04 -2.46 -11.15
N ILE A 55 -4.75 -1.82 -10.23
CA ILE A 55 -5.81 -2.42 -9.41
C ILE A 55 -7.06 -1.55 -9.57
N GLU A 56 -8.19 -2.16 -9.88
CA GLU A 56 -9.49 -1.50 -9.91
C GLU A 56 -10.47 -2.23 -8.97
N GLY A 57 -11.36 -1.49 -8.36
CA GLY A 57 -12.39 -2.06 -7.52
C GLY A 57 -13.48 -1.08 -7.14
N GLU A 58 -14.51 -1.61 -6.54
CA GLU A 58 -15.63 -0.85 -5.98
C GLU A 58 -15.58 -0.91 -4.45
N VAL A 59 -15.91 0.21 -3.82
CA VAL A 59 -16.03 0.30 -2.37
C VAL A 59 -17.31 1.05 -2.01
N THR A 60 -17.94 0.66 -0.90
CA THR A 60 -19.07 1.39 -0.34
C THR A 60 -18.69 1.87 1.05
N ILE A 61 -18.61 3.18 1.22
CA ILE A 61 -18.29 3.83 2.49
C ILE A 61 -19.60 4.22 3.17
N THR A 62 -19.85 3.67 4.34
CA THR A 62 -21.09 3.91 5.11
C THR A 62 -20.91 4.96 6.20
N ASP A 63 -19.70 5.12 6.69
CA ASP A 63 -19.37 6.09 7.72
C ASP A 63 -18.80 7.37 7.07
N ASP A 64 -18.90 8.50 7.77
CA ASP A 64 -18.26 9.74 7.36
C ASP A 64 -16.76 9.68 7.68
N SER A 65 -16.07 8.71 7.06
CA SER A 65 -14.61 8.60 7.17
C SER A 65 -13.96 9.36 6.02
N ASP A 66 -13.09 10.29 6.35
CA ASP A 66 -12.42 11.12 5.35
C ASP A 66 -11.24 10.39 4.67
N VAL A 67 -10.82 9.22 5.18
CA VAL A 67 -9.60 8.53 4.72
C VAL A 67 -9.81 7.03 4.58
N MET A 68 -9.46 6.50 3.43
CA MET A 68 -9.32 5.06 3.20
C MET A 68 -7.85 4.66 3.32
N MET A 69 -7.57 3.69 4.19
CA MET A 69 -6.25 3.07 4.32
C MET A 69 -6.26 1.71 3.61
N THR A 70 -5.17 1.41 2.93
CA THR A 70 -4.98 0.14 2.22
C THR A 70 -3.87 -0.69 2.85
N SER A 71 -3.76 -1.97 2.47
CA SER A 71 -2.60 -2.82 2.78
C SER A 71 -1.45 -2.68 1.77
N ILE A 72 -1.59 -1.78 0.79
CA ILE A 72 -0.54 -1.53 -0.20
C ILE A 72 0.58 -0.71 0.46
N PRO A 73 1.85 -1.13 0.40
CA PRO A 73 2.95 -0.32 0.89
C PRO A 73 3.02 1.02 0.16
N TYR A 74 3.21 2.10 0.91
CA TYR A 74 3.32 3.43 0.32
C TYR A 74 4.55 3.53 -0.58
N SER A 75 4.33 3.96 -1.82
CA SER A 75 5.36 4.37 -2.74
C SER A 75 4.87 5.58 -3.54
N ALA A 76 5.78 6.53 -3.79
CA ALA A 76 5.46 7.72 -4.57
C ALA A 76 5.11 7.43 -6.05
N GLY A 77 5.25 6.17 -6.49
CA GLY A 77 4.82 5.71 -7.81
C GLY A 77 3.32 5.41 -7.90
N TRP A 78 2.65 5.17 -6.78
CA TRP A 78 1.21 4.94 -6.76
C TRP A 78 0.42 6.22 -6.98
N GLN A 79 -0.50 6.17 -7.91
CA GLN A 79 -1.52 7.18 -8.17
C GLN A 79 -2.89 6.55 -7.92
N VAL A 80 -3.75 7.26 -7.19
CA VAL A 80 -5.10 6.80 -6.88
C VAL A 80 -6.11 7.72 -7.56
N LYS A 81 -7.13 7.11 -8.17
CA LYS A 81 -8.29 7.84 -8.65
C LYS A 81 -9.54 7.30 -7.98
N VAL A 82 -10.41 8.20 -7.57
CA VAL A 82 -11.75 7.91 -7.06
C VAL A 82 -12.75 8.51 -8.05
N ASP A 83 -13.61 7.67 -8.60
CA ASP A 83 -14.60 8.06 -9.64
C ASP A 83 -13.95 8.76 -10.85
N GLY A 84 -12.76 8.30 -11.25
CA GLY A 84 -11.99 8.84 -12.35
C GLY A 84 -11.18 10.11 -12.03
N GLN A 85 -11.34 10.71 -10.84
CA GLN A 85 -10.60 11.89 -10.41
C GLN A 85 -9.38 11.50 -9.58
N SER A 86 -8.21 12.09 -9.87
CA SER A 86 -6.99 11.85 -9.09
C SER A 86 -7.11 12.48 -7.71
N VAL A 87 -6.83 11.69 -6.69
CA VAL A 87 -6.81 12.13 -5.29
C VAL A 87 -5.37 12.10 -4.74
N PRO A 88 -5.04 12.98 -3.78
CA PRO A 88 -3.74 12.96 -3.13
C PRO A 88 -3.56 11.65 -2.35
N THR A 89 -2.33 11.14 -2.32
CA THR A 89 -1.99 9.94 -1.56
C THR A 89 -1.08 10.29 -0.40
N GLU A 90 -1.35 9.71 0.75
CA GLU A 90 -0.61 9.93 1.98
C GLU A 90 -0.09 8.62 2.55
N ARG A 91 0.81 8.72 3.51
CA ARG A 91 1.38 7.57 4.21
C ARG A 91 0.71 7.39 5.56
N ALA A 92 -0.15 6.37 5.68
CA ALA A 92 -0.72 5.97 6.97
C ALA A 92 0.27 5.07 7.72
N TRP A 93 0.40 5.30 9.04
CA TRP A 93 1.27 4.55 9.96
C TRP A 93 2.69 4.34 9.43
N ASN A 94 3.25 5.37 8.77
CA ASN A 94 4.58 5.36 8.15
C ASN A 94 4.83 4.24 7.11
N SER A 95 3.81 3.47 6.73
CA SER A 95 3.99 2.27 5.91
C SER A 95 2.98 2.11 4.78
N PHE A 96 1.72 2.42 5.00
CA PHE A 96 0.64 2.07 4.08
C PHE A 96 0.14 3.25 3.27
N LEU A 97 -0.33 2.95 2.05
CA LEU A 97 -0.98 3.91 1.17
C LEU A 97 -2.37 4.26 1.71
N SER A 98 -2.65 5.55 1.85
CA SER A 98 -3.96 6.09 2.20
C SER A 98 -4.34 7.25 1.29
N PHE A 99 -5.62 7.54 1.19
CA PHE A 99 -6.17 8.61 0.37
C PHE A 99 -7.55 9.05 0.91
N PRO A 100 -7.94 10.32 0.67
CA PRO A 100 -9.25 10.82 1.06
C PRO A 100 -10.36 10.16 0.23
N ILE A 101 -11.47 9.83 0.89
CA ILE A 101 -12.68 9.30 0.28
C ILE A 101 -13.90 9.73 1.08
N THR A 102 -14.98 10.03 0.40
CA THR A 102 -16.23 10.44 1.03
C THR A 102 -17.19 9.26 1.24
N LYS A 103 -18.26 9.49 1.96
CA LYS A 103 -19.34 8.53 2.09
C LYS A 103 -20.03 8.33 0.74
N GLY A 104 -20.33 7.07 0.42
CA GLY A 104 -20.98 6.71 -0.83
C GLY A 104 -20.43 5.45 -1.46
N LYS A 105 -20.90 5.16 -2.67
CA LYS A 105 -20.37 4.09 -3.51
C LYS A 105 -19.38 4.71 -4.50
N HIS A 106 -18.15 4.20 -4.51
CA HIS A 106 -17.07 4.73 -5.33
C HIS A 106 -16.38 3.64 -6.13
N GLN A 107 -15.89 4.03 -7.30
CA GLN A 107 -14.95 3.25 -8.09
C GLN A 107 -13.55 3.75 -7.83
N VAL A 108 -12.66 2.87 -7.40
CA VAL A 108 -11.27 3.22 -7.05
C VAL A 108 -10.32 2.52 -8.01
N GLU A 109 -9.40 3.31 -8.57
CA GLU A 109 -8.34 2.85 -9.47
C GLU A 109 -6.97 3.20 -8.87
N PHE A 110 -6.09 2.19 -8.76
CA PHE A 110 -4.70 2.36 -8.37
C PHE A 110 -3.81 2.09 -9.57
N VAL A 111 -2.95 3.03 -9.92
CA VAL A 111 -2.01 2.90 -11.02
C VAL A 111 -0.60 3.16 -10.51
N PHE A 112 0.30 2.21 -10.72
CA PHE A 112 1.71 2.37 -10.38
C PHE A 112 2.49 2.88 -11.60
N LYS A 113 3.14 4.04 -11.45
CA LYS A 113 4.03 4.60 -12.45
C LYS A 113 5.45 4.67 -11.94
N THR A 114 6.34 3.97 -12.59
CA THR A 114 7.77 4.02 -12.27
C THR A 114 8.33 5.38 -12.66
N ARG A 115 8.80 6.15 -11.67
CA ARG A 115 9.46 7.43 -11.93
C ARG A 115 10.76 7.18 -12.70
N GLY A 116 10.97 7.95 -13.76
CA GLY A 116 12.20 7.91 -14.56
C GLY A 116 12.23 6.87 -15.69
N SER A 117 11.26 5.98 -15.83
CA SER A 117 11.22 4.99 -16.91
C SER A 117 11.23 5.63 -18.31
N LEU A 118 10.49 6.72 -18.50
CA LEU A 118 10.48 7.48 -19.76
C LEU A 118 11.83 8.13 -20.04
N ILE A 119 12.48 8.72 -19.03
CA ILE A 119 13.79 9.35 -19.16
C ILE A 119 14.83 8.29 -19.50
N GLY A 120 14.80 7.13 -18.82
CA GLY A 120 15.69 6.00 -19.12
C GLY A 120 15.50 5.46 -20.54
N ALA A 121 14.26 5.31 -20.99
CA ALA A 121 13.98 4.88 -22.37
C ALA A 121 14.49 5.88 -23.42
N LEU A 122 14.30 7.19 -23.21
CA LEU A 122 14.81 8.23 -24.10
C LEU A 122 16.34 8.21 -24.17
N LEU A 123 17.03 8.12 -23.04
CA LEU A 123 18.50 8.03 -23.01
C LEU A 123 19.00 6.78 -23.72
N SER A 124 18.31 5.65 -23.57
CA SER A 124 18.64 4.41 -24.28
C SER A 124 18.51 4.57 -25.80
N ILE A 125 17.43 5.19 -26.27
CA ILE A 125 17.22 5.44 -27.70
C ILE A 125 18.32 6.37 -28.24
N VAL A 126 18.63 7.47 -27.56
CA VAL A 126 19.69 8.41 -27.95
C VAL A 126 21.04 7.71 -28.03
N SER A 127 21.37 6.84 -27.08
CA SER A 127 22.62 6.08 -27.07
C SER A 127 22.71 5.13 -28.26
N VAL A 128 21.64 4.41 -28.58
CA VAL A 128 21.61 3.51 -29.77
C VAL A 128 21.78 4.27 -31.08
N VAL A 129 21.05 5.38 -31.23
CA VAL A 129 21.15 6.23 -32.40
C VAL A 129 22.59 6.78 -32.59
N SER A 130 23.19 7.26 -31.50
CA SER A 130 24.57 7.75 -31.50
C SER A 130 25.58 6.68 -31.95
N LEU A 131 25.44 5.46 -31.43
CA LEU A 131 26.29 4.34 -31.82
C LEU A 131 26.15 3.99 -33.32
N VAL A 132 24.92 3.99 -33.82
CA VAL A 132 24.66 3.73 -35.26
C VAL A 132 25.32 4.80 -36.15
N VAL A 133 25.17 6.08 -35.78
CA VAL A 133 25.75 7.21 -36.50
C VAL A 133 27.30 7.15 -36.51
N ILE A 134 27.90 6.90 -35.34
CA ILE A 134 29.35 6.77 -35.22
C ILE A 134 29.87 5.61 -36.07
N ARG A 135 29.21 4.44 -36.00
CA ARG A 135 29.59 3.26 -36.80
C ARG A 135 29.47 3.50 -38.28
N LYS A 136 28.45 4.25 -38.72
CA LYS A 136 28.27 4.60 -40.13
C LYS A 136 29.40 5.53 -40.62
N ARG A 137 29.74 6.58 -39.86
CA ARG A 137 30.85 7.49 -40.21
C ARG A 137 32.19 6.78 -40.29
N TRP A 138 32.51 5.90 -39.33
CA TRP A 138 33.76 5.14 -39.37
C TRP A 138 33.86 4.21 -40.58
N LYS A 139 32.73 3.69 -41.08
CA LYS A 139 32.72 2.84 -42.28
C LYS A 139 32.94 3.66 -43.57
N GLU A 140 32.44 4.90 -43.62
CA GLU A 140 32.63 5.82 -44.73
C GLU A 140 34.07 6.35 -44.80
N GLU A 141 34.79 6.45 -43.69
CA GLU A 141 36.18 6.91 -43.62
C GLU A 141 37.20 5.81 -44.03
N GLN A 142 36.81 4.56 -44.02
CA GLN A 142 37.65 3.41 -44.39
C GLN A 142 37.43 2.92 -45.84
N SER A 143 36.54 3.50 -46.59
CA SER A 143 36.22 3.17 -47.95
C SER A 143 36.77 4.22 -48.94
#